data_18489874aca81115175def715267146c
#
_entry.id   18489874aca81115175def715267146c
#
_cell.length_a   1.000
_cell.length_b   1.000
_cell.length_c   1.000
_cell.angle_alpha   90.00
_cell.angle_beta   90.00
_cell.angle_gamma   90.00
#
_symmetry.space_group_name_H-M   'P 1'
#
loop_
_entity.id
_entity.type
_entity.pdbx_description
1 polymer ?
#
loop_
_entity_poly.entity_id
_entity_poly.type
_entity_poly.pdbx_seq_one_letter_code
_entity_poly.pdbx_strand_id
1 'polypeptide(L)'
;MTIYEKLGAIQQALQAPKSQFNSFGNYKYRSCEDVLAAVKPLLSEYKCVLLLRDDLESKEGRVYIKATATLVDIEAVDNGEKVVAAVAFAREEESKKGMDASQVTGAASSYARKYALNGLFCIDDNKDSDFTNRGTQGEEKPAERKPAQQKVEGAVCRDCGSPIPGNVLKWSTEKYGMPLCRDCQKRH
;
A
#
# COMPACT_ATOMS: atom_id res chain seq x y z
N MET A 1 -26.42 23.26 6.66
CA MET A 1 -26.13 21.82 6.64
C MET A 1 -25.61 21.39 8.00
N THR A 2 -26.07 20.27 8.50
CA THR A 2 -25.52 19.63 9.69
C THR A 2 -24.16 18.99 9.37
N ILE A 3 -23.36 18.67 10.40
CA ILE A 3 -22.08 17.97 10.19
C ILE A 3 -22.26 16.63 9.47
N TYR A 4 -23.36 15.91 9.71
CA TYR A 4 -23.67 14.65 9.05
C TYR A 4 -24.01 14.83 7.56
N GLU A 5 -24.75 15.89 7.20
CA GLU A 5 -25.00 16.22 5.79
C GLU A 5 -23.73 16.62 5.06
N LYS A 6 -22.86 17.42 5.72
CA LYS A 6 -21.54 17.78 5.18
C LYS A 6 -20.65 16.54 5.00
N LEU A 7 -20.59 15.66 6.01
CA LEU A 7 -19.84 14.40 5.91
C LEU A 7 -20.37 13.52 4.77
N GLY A 8 -21.68 13.34 4.67
CA GLY A 8 -22.30 12.56 3.59
C GLY A 8 -21.97 13.11 2.19
N ALA A 9 -21.99 14.43 2.02
CA ALA A 9 -21.60 15.07 0.76
C ALA A 9 -20.10 14.86 0.45
N ILE A 10 -19.22 14.99 1.46
CA ILE A 10 -17.80 14.70 1.31
C ILE A 10 -17.57 13.23 0.92
N GLN A 11 -18.23 12.27 1.58
CA GLN A 11 -18.12 10.84 1.28
C GLN A 11 -18.52 10.52 -0.16
N GLN A 12 -19.56 11.16 -0.69
CA GLN A 12 -20.01 10.98 -2.08
C GLN A 12 -19.05 11.59 -3.10
N ALA A 13 -18.47 12.75 -2.80
CA ALA A 13 -17.60 13.48 -3.71
C ALA A 13 -16.14 12.99 -3.68
N LEU A 14 -15.71 12.41 -2.57
CA LEU A 14 -14.31 12.04 -2.36
C LEU A 14 -13.87 10.90 -3.28
N GLN A 15 -12.89 11.18 -4.10
CA GLN A 15 -12.21 10.18 -4.92
C GLN A 15 -10.72 10.12 -4.52
N ALA A 16 -10.31 9.02 -3.94
CA ALA A 16 -8.92 8.77 -3.55
C ALA A 16 -8.41 7.48 -4.22
N PRO A 17 -8.06 7.52 -5.52
CA PRO A 17 -7.67 6.33 -6.27
C PRO A 17 -6.38 5.72 -5.73
N LYS A 18 -6.17 4.41 -5.93
CA LYS A 18 -4.92 3.71 -5.62
C LYS A 18 -3.87 4.06 -6.67
N SER A 19 -3.16 5.17 -6.50
CA SER A 19 -2.15 5.69 -7.41
C SER A 19 -0.75 5.13 -7.15
N GLN A 20 -0.47 4.68 -5.94
CA GLN A 20 0.82 4.10 -5.54
C GLN A 20 0.92 2.63 -5.98
N PHE A 21 2.15 2.18 -6.26
CA PHE A 21 2.42 0.79 -6.61
C PHE A 21 3.47 0.18 -5.69
N ASN A 22 3.12 -0.92 -5.04
CA ASN A 22 4.06 -1.71 -4.27
C ASN A 22 4.65 -2.80 -5.16
N SER A 23 5.91 -2.63 -5.57
CA SER A 23 6.63 -3.57 -6.44
C SER A 23 6.91 -4.91 -5.76
N PHE A 24 7.07 -4.93 -4.43
CA PHE A 24 7.31 -6.14 -3.66
C PHE A 24 6.07 -7.03 -3.58
N GLY A 25 4.90 -6.43 -3.29
CA GLY A 25 3.62 -7.14 -3.20
C GLY A 25 2.84 -7.19 -4.53
N ASN A 26 3.34 -6.52 -5.59
CA ASN A 26 2.70 -6.44 -6.91
C ASN A 26 1.23 -6.00 -6.86
N TYR A 27 0.93 -4.95 -6.06
CA TYR A 27 -0.41 -4.39 -5.95
C TYR A 27 -0.40 -2.86 -5.91
N LYS A 28 -1.51 -2.25 -6.35
CA LYS A 28 -1.74 -0.82 -6.20
C LYS A 28 -2.34 -0.51 -4.84
N TYR A 29 -1.88 0.58 -4.22
CA TYR A 29 -2.40 1.05 -2.94
C TYR A 29 -2.51 2.58 -2.94
N ARG A 30 -3.17 3.15 -1.92
CA ARG A 30 -3.14 4.57 -1.59
C ARG A 30 -2.46 4.76 -0.24
N SER A 31 -1.73 5.83 -0.10
CA SER A 31 -1.14 6.26 1.16
C SER A 31 -2.13 7.09 1.99
N CYS A 32 -1.79 7.39 3.23
CA CYS A 32 -2.53 8.35 4.05
C CYS A 32 -2.53 9.73 3.39
N GLU A 33 -1.40 10.14 2.84
CA GLU A 33 -1.18 11.41 2.16
C GLU A 33 -2.06 11.56 0.92
N ASP A 34 -2.27 10.48 0.14
CA ASP A 34 -3.16 10.49 -1.01
C ASP A 34 -4.61 10.80 -0.61
N VAL A 35 -5.09 10.22 0.52
CA VAL A 35 -6.43 10.52 1.06
C VAL A 35 -6.51 11.96 1.53
N LEU A 36 -5.51 12.44 2.26
CA LEU A 36 -5.45 13.82 2.74
C LEU A 36 -5.43 14.83 1.60
N ALA A 37 -4.66 14.56 0.54
CA ALA A 37 -4.62 15.42 -0.64
C ALA A 37 -5.99 15.50 -1.34
N ALA A 38 -6.67 14.35 -1.48
CA ALA A 38 -7.96 14.28 -2.13
C ALA A 38 -9.09 14.96 -1.33
N VAL A 39 -9.06 14.90 0.00
CA VAL A 39 -10.12 15.47 0.83
C VAL A 39 -10.00 16.98 1.05
N LYS A 40 -8.79 17.55 1.01
CA LYS A 40 -8.55 18.99 1.28
C LYS A 40 -9.45 19.96 0.50
N PRO A 41 -9.66 19.81 -0.82
CA PRO A 41 -10.57 20.69 -1.56
C PRO A 41 -11.99 20.63 -1.01
N LEU A 42 -12.50 19.43 -0.69
CA LEU A 42 -13.83 19.22 -0.15
C LEU A 42 -14.00 19.83 1.26
N LEU A 43 -12.97 19.71 2.10
CA LEU A 43 -12.98 20.35 3.41
C LEU A 43 -13.16 21.88 3.30
N SER A 44 -12.49 22.50 2.34
CA SER A 44 -12.65 23.94 2.09
C SER A 44 -14.05 24.27 1.57
N GLU A 45 -14.57 23.48 0.65
CA GLU A 45 -15.92 23.65 0.06
C GLU A 45 -17.02 23.56 1.12
N TYR A 46 -16.97 22.51 1.95
CA TYR A 46 -17.98 22.25 2.99
C TYR A 46 -17.70 22.94 4.33
N LYS A 47 -16.70 23.84 4.39
CA LYS A 47 -16.35 24.58 5.60
C LYS A 47 -16.10 23.68 6.80
N CYS A 48 -15.30 22.65 6.59
CA CYS A 48 -14.88 21.71 7.62
C CYS A 48 -13.38 21.75 7.83
N VAL A 49 -12.94 21.32 9.01
CA VAL A 49 -11.55 21.05 9.36
C VAL A 49 -11.39 19.59 9.73
N LEU A 50 -10.34 18.96 9.24
CA LEU A 50 -9.96 17.59 9.59
C LEU A 50 -8.77 17.64 10.55
N LEU A 51 -8.94 17.02 11.72
CA LEU A 51 -7.89 16.84 12.71
C LEU A 51 -7.50 15.37 12.77
N LEU A 52 -6.20 15.08 12.77
CA LEU A 52 -5.66 13.75 13.01
C LEU A 52 -4.86 13.76 14.31
N ARG A 53 -5.18 12.84 15.20
CA ARG A 53 -4.49 12.66 16.47
C ARG A 53 -4.09 11.20 16.63
N ASP A 54 -2.89 10.98 17.15
CA ASP A 54 -2.41 9.66 17.53
C ASP A 54 -2.27 9.60 19.06
N ASP A 55 -2.71 8.49 19.62
CA ASP A 55 -2.51 8.09 21.00
C ASP A 55 -1.85 6.70 21.02
N LEU A 56 -1.19 6.36 22.11
CA LEU A 56 -0.61 5.03 22.33
C LEU A 56 -1.51 4.23 23.25
N GLU A 57 -1.84 3.01 22.86
CA GLU A 57 -2.53 2.05 23.72
C GLU A 57 -1.69 0.78 23.86
N SER A 58 -1.54 0.31 25.11
CA SER A 58 -0.87 -0.95 25.41
C SER A 58 -1.89 -1.98 25.89
N LYS A 59 -1.90 -3.16 25.27
CA LYS A 59 -2.77 -4.28 25.64
C LYS A 59 -2.00 -5.59 25.57
N GLU A 60 -1.97 -6.32 26.69
CA GLU A 60 -1.30 -7.64 26.78
C GLU A 60 0.16 -7.61 26.34
N GLY A 61 0.91 -6.56 26.74
CA GLY A 61 2.30 -6.36 26.37
C GLY A 61 2.55 -5.94 24.92
N ARG A 62 1.50 -5.65 24.16
CA ARG A 62 1.59 -5.15 22.78
C ARG A 62 1.22 -3.68 22.71
N VAL A 63 1.94 -2.93 21.89
CA VAL A 63 1.71 -1.51 21.68
C VAL A 63 0.92 -1.30 20.39
N TYR A 64 -0.07 -0.44 20.47
CA TYR A 64 -0.91 -0.03 19.34
C TYR A 64 -0.89 1.49 19.21
N ILE A 65 -0.76 1.97 17.99
CA ILE A 65 -1.05 3.35 17.64
C ILE A 65 -2.55 3.43 17.38
N LYS A 66 -3.24 4.28 18.16
CA LYS A 66 -4.64 4.62 17.99
C LYS A 66 -4.72 5.95 17.25
N ALA A 67 -5.17 5.95 16.02
CA ALA A 67 -5.42 7.17 15.26
C ALA A 67 -6.90 7.56 15.35
N THR A 68 -7.15 8.85 15.62
CA THR A 68 -8.48 9.44 15.59
C THR A 68 -8.52 10.47 14.47
N ALA A 69 -9.42 10.28 13.50
CA ALA A 69 -9.75 11.26 12.47
C ALA A 69 -11.03 11.97 12.88
N THR A 70 -10.96 13.28 13.07
CA THR A 70 -12.09 14.10 13.54
C THR A 70 -12.41 15.16 12.49
N LEU A 71 -13.64 15.12 11.96
CA LEU A 71 -14.20 16.17 11.11
C LEU A 71 -14.91 17.20 11.99
N VAL A 72 -14.56 18.46 11.83
CA VAL A 72 -15.11 19.59 12.61
C VAL A 72 -15.81 20.55 11.66
N ASP A 73 -17.06 20.88 11.93
CA ASP A 73 -17.81 21.93 11.23
C ASP A 73 -17.45 23.29 11.83
N ILE A 74 -16.84 24.18 11.04
CA ILE A 74 -16.45 25.52 11.48
C ILE A 74 -17.58 26.55 11.43
N GLU A 75 -18.72 26.23 10.83
CA GLU A 75 -19.89 27.10 10.74
C GLU A 75 -21.00 26.71 11.72
N ALA A 76 -20.84 25.60 12.46
CA ALA A 76 -21.87 25.13 13.37
C ALA A 76 -22.11 26.14 14.51
N VAL A 77 -23.36 26.57 14.67
CA VAL A 77 -23.79 27.41 15.77
C VAL A 77 -23.92 26.63 17.08
N ASP A 78 -23.94 27.32 18.22
CA ASP A 78 -23.68 26.78 19.57
C ASP A 78 -24.54 25.59 20.05
N ASN A 79 -25.66 25.27 19.38
CA ASN A 79 -26.60 24.23 19.79
C ASN A 79 -26.59 22.97 18.91
N GLY A 80 -25.66 22.84 17.95
CA GLY A 80 -25.56 21.71 17.04
C GLY A 80 -24.37 20.80 17.31
N GLU A 81 -24.47 19.56 16.89
CA GLU A 81 -23.31 18.65 16.88
C GLU A 81 -22.28 19.16 15.85
N LYS A 82 -21.05 19.40 16.32
CA LYS A 82 -20.00 20.07 15.55
C LYS A 82 -18.93 19.10 15.03
N VAL A 83 -18.89 17.88 15.56
CA VAL A 83 -17.81 16.94 15.33
C VAL A 83 -18.32 15.55 15.06
N VAL A 84 -17.67 14.89 14.11
CA VAL A 84 -17.79 13.44 13.87
C VAL A 84 -16.39 12.86 13.84
N ALA A 85 -16.19 11.71 14.46
CA ALA A 85 -14.88 11.08 14.51
C ALA A 85 -14.94 9.58 14.19
N ALA A 86 -13.85 9.07 13.60
CA ALA A 86 -13.60 7.66 13.46
C ALA A 86 -12.23 7.32 14.04
N VAL A 87 -12.13 6.10 14.58
CA VAL A 87 -10.92 5.60 15.24
C VAL A 87 -10.44 4.34 14.54
N ALA A 88 -9.14 4.20 14.40
CA ALA A 88 -8.52 2.96 13.97
C ALA A 88 -7.23 2.69 14.73
N PHE A 89 -6.81 1.44 14.70
CA PHE A 89 -5.62 0.97 15.39
C PHE A 89 -4.66 0.30 14.42
N ALA A 90 -3.38 0.48 14.65
CA ALA A 90 -2.33 -0.32 14.04
C ALA A 90 -1.38 -0.82 15.11
N ARG A 91 -1.06 -2.12 15.08
CA ARG A 91 -0.08 -2.68 15.98
C ARG A 91 1.31 -2.18 15.61
N GLU A 92 2.06 -1.73 16.61
CA GLU A 92 3.46 -1.44 16.47
C GLU A 92 4.27 -2.75 16.57
N GLU A 93 5.14 -3.00 15.61
CA GLU A 93 6.07 -4.12 15.66
C GLU A 93 7.20 -3.80 16.65
N GLU A 94 7.67 -4.79 17.43
CA GLU A 94 8.78 -4.60 18.35
C GLU A 94 10.08 -4.27 17.63
N SER A 95 10.29 -4.88 16.48
CA SER A 95 11.42 -4.59 15.59
C SER A 95 11.09 -4.95 14.15
N LYS A 96 11.63 -4.19 13.20
CA LYS A 96 11.49 -4.50 11.78
C LYS A 96 12.81 -4.34 11.06
N LYS A 97 13.25 -5.38 10.38
CA LYS A 97 14.53 -5.37 9.64
C LYS A 97 14.60 -4.18 8.67
N GLY A 98 15.65 -3.37 8.81
CA GLY A 98 15.88 -2.20 7.96
C GLY A 98 15.13 -0.94 8.37
N MET A 99 14.51 -0.92 9.56
CA MET A 99 13.89 0.26 10.15
C MET A 99 14.45 0.51 11.55
N ASP A 100 14.64 1.77 11.91
CA ASP A 100 14.87 2.17 13.30
C ASP A 100 13.55 2.26 14.08
N ALA A 101 13.63 2.42 15.41
CA ALA A 101 12.44 2.46 16.27
C ALA A 101 11.46 3.56 15.87
N SER A 102 11.94 4.76 15.53
CA SER A 102 11.10 5.89 15.12
C SER A 102 10.38 5.61 13.80
N GLN A 103 11.04 4.93 12.87
CA GLN A 103 10.45 4.52 11.60
C GLN A 103 9.38 3.44 11.79
N VAL A 104 9.55 2.53 12.75
CA VAL A 104 8.55 1.50 13.07
C VAL A 104 7.27 2.16 13.59
N THR A 105 7.40 3.06 14.58
CA THR A 105 6.27 3.86 15.11
C THR A 105 5.62 4.70 14.03
N GLY A 106 6.39 5.39 13.20
CA GLY A 106 5.88 6.19 12.09
C GLY A 106 5.10 5.38 11.06
N ALA A 107 5.56 4.16 10.76
CA ALA A 107 4.84 3.26 9.86
C ALA A 107 3.49 2.83 10.46
N ALA A 108 3.45 2.46 11.74
CA ALA A 108 2.21 2.11 12.44
C ALA A 108 1.24 3.29 12.49
N SER A 109 1.73 4.51 12.77
CA SER A 109 0.95 5.76 12.72
C SER A 109 0.32 5.99 11.35
N SER A 110 1.10 5.92 10.27
CA SER A 110 0.57 6.08 8.90
C SER A 110 -0.52 5.06 8.57
N TYR A 111 -0.38 3.82 9.03
CA TYR A 111 -1.40 2.79 8.86
C TYR A 111 -2.67 3.11 9.65
N ALA A 112 -2.56 3.42 10.95
CA ALA A 112 -3.70 3.74 11.80
C ALA A 112 -4.48 4.95 11.24
N ARG A 113 -3.79 6.02 10.87
CA ARG A 113 -4.39 7.23 10.28
C ARG A 113 -5.12 6.93 8.98
N LYS A 114 -4.52 6.13 8.09
CA LYS A 114 -5.17 5.72 6.83
C LYS A 114 -6.49 4.98 7.08
N TYR A 115 -6.52 4.05 8.02
CA TYR A 115 -7.74 3.32 8.35
C TYR A 115 -8.78 4.18 9.07
N ALA A 116 -8.37 5.11 9.92
CA ALA A 116 -9.28 6.08 10.53
C ALA A 116 -9.93 6.97 9.46
N LEU A 117 -9.16 7.44 8.48
CA LEU A 117 -9.69 8.21 7.35
C LEU A 117 -10.62 7.37 6.47
N ASN A 118 -10.25 6.11 6.17
CA ASN A 118 -11.10 5.21 5.40
C ASN A 118 -12.45 4.98 6.11
N GLY A 119 -12.45 4.80 7.43
CA GLY A 119 -13.68 4.64 8.21
C GLY A 119 -14.52 5.93 8.23
N LEU A 120 -13.89 7.10 8.42
CA LEU A 120 -14.61 8.37 8.47
C LEU A 120 -15.25 8.73 7.12
N PHE A 121 -14.52 8.51 6.03
CA PHE A 121 -14.97 8.90 4.68
C PHE A 121 -15.58 7.74 3.87
N CYS A 122 -15.86 6.59 4.48
CA CYS A 122 -16.45 5.41 3.82
C CYS A 122 -15.70 5.00 2.55
N ILE A 123 -14.36 4.94 2.60
CA ILE A 123 -13.56 4.54 1.45
C ILE A 123 -13.53 3.01 1.39
N ASP A 124 -14.27 2.41 0.48
CA ASP A 124 -14.64 0.98 0.43
C ASP A 124 -13.91 0.13 -0.62
N ASP A 125 -13.01 0.69 -1.40
CA ASP A 125 -12.30 -0.05 -2.44
C ASP A 125 -11.14 -0.94 -1.91
N ASN A 126 -11.17 -1.26 -0.62
CA ASN A 126 -10.31 -2.29 -0.06
C ASN A 126 -10.79 -3.65 -0.57
N LYS A 127 -9.98 -4.30 -1.44
CA LYS A 127 -10.17 -5.73 -1.66
C LYS A 127 -10.01 -6.41 -0.30
N ASP A 128 -11.09 -7.04 0.15
CA ASP A 128 -11.11 -7.80 1.38
C ASP A 128 -9.96 -8.83 1.35
N SER A 129 -9.18 -8.92 2.42
CA SER A 129 -8.13 -9.93 2.55
C SER A 129 -8.71 -11.35 2.45
N ASP A 130 -9.98 -11.53 2.78
CA ASP A 130 -10.69 -12.80 2.64
C ASP A 130 -10.88 -13.20 1.16
N PHE A 131 -10.86 -12.26 0.23
CA PHE A 131 -10.89 -12.57 -1.20
C PHE A 131 -9.59 -13.27 -1.66
N THR A 132 -8.46 -13.05 -0.98
CA THR A 132 -7.17 -13.70 -1.27
C THR A 132 -6.96 -14.96 -0.43
N ASN A 133 -7.71 -15.15 0.65
CA ASN A 133 -7.66 -16.29 1.55
C ASN A 133 -8.68 -17.39 1.13
N ARG A 134 -8.75 -17.69 -0.15
CA ARG A 134 -9.36 -18.95 -0.58
C ARG A 134 -8.41 -20.06 -0.18
N GLY A 135 -8.75 -20.69 0.97
CA GLY A 135 -8.06 -21.87 1.43
C GLY A 135 -7.81 -22.82 0.26
N THR A 136 -6.62 -23.33 0.18
CA THR A 136 -6.20 -24.39 -0.73
C THR A 136 -7.09 -25.63 -0.53
N GLN A 137 -8.25 -25.64 -1.17
CA GLN A 137 -8.90 -26.87 -1.58
C GLN A 137 -8.78 -26.92 -3.08
N GLY A 138 -8.06 -27.96 -3.53
CA GLY A 138 -7.61 -28.14 -4.89
C GLY A 138 -8.75 -28.03 -5.91
N GLU A 139 -8.66 -26.98 -6.69
CA GLU A 139 -9.17 -26.93 -8.06
C GLU A 139 -8.15 -26.11 -8.83
N GLU A 140 -7.44 -26.78 -9.71
CA GLU A 140 -6.59 -26.16 -10.73
C GLU A 140 -7.46 -25.22 -11.57
N LYS A 141 -7.36 -23.91 -11.30
CA LYS A 141 -7.84 -22.91 -12.26
C LYS A 141 -6.86 -22.89 -13.43
N PRO A 142 -7.34 -22.86 -14.68
CA PRO A 142 -6.48 -22.68 -15.84
C PRO A 142 -5.68 -21.40 -15.64
N ALA A 143 -4.38 -21.51 -15.69
CA ALA A 143 -3.46 -20.39 -15.64
C ALA A 143 -3.84 -19.39 -16.74
N GLU A 144 -4.34 -18.21 -16.36
CA GLU A 144 -4.31 -17.04 -17.24
C GLU A 144 -2.84 -16.85 -17.65
N ARG A 145 -2.56 -17.20 -18.87
CA ARG A 145 -1.25 -17.03 -19.49
C ARG A 145 -0.92 -15.55 -19.47
N LYS A 146 -0.05 -15.13 -18.53
CA LYS A 146 0.71 -13.90 -18.73
C LYS A 146 1.29 -13.95 -20.15
N PRO A 147 1.27 -12.83 -20.90
CA PRO A 147 1.90 -12.83 -22.20
C PRO A 147 3.33 -13.34 -22.03
N ALA A 148 3.65 -14.40 -22.74
CA ALA A 148 4.91 -15.08 -22.69
C ALA A 148 6.01 -14.04 -22.92
N GLN A 149 6.86 -13.84 -21.91
CA GLN A 149 8.22 -13.43 -22.20
C GLN A 149 8.73 -14.48 -23.18
N GLN A 150 8.98 -14.04 -24.41
CA GLN A 150 9.55 -14.87 -25.46
C GLN A 150 10.73 -15.63 -24.84
N LYS A 151 10.57 -16.95 -24.71
CA LYS A 151 11.70 -17.85 -24.57
C LYS A 151 12.56 -17.60 -25.78
N VAL A 152 13.65 -16.86 -25.58
CA VAL A 152 14.77 -16.91 -26.51
C VAL A 152 15.26 -18.35 -26.40
N GLU A 153 14.98 -19.12 -27.42
CA GLU A 153 15.46 -20.52 -27.54
C GLU A 153 16.97 -20.51 -27.34
N GLY A 154 17.40 -21.18 -26.32
CA GLY A 154 18.64 -21.90 -26.11
C GLY A 154 19.92 -21.30 -26.68
N ALA A 155 20.36 -20.12 -26.23
CA ALA A 155 21.78 -19.81 -26.34
C ALA A 155 22.55 -20.75 -25.42
N VAL A 156 23.51 -21.46 -25.94
CA VAL A 156 24.38 -22.36 -25.20
C VAL A 156 25.79 -21.75 -25.07
N CYS A 157 26.46 -22.11 -24.01
CA CYS A 157 27.83 -21.68 -23.76
C CYS A 157 28.76 -22.23 -24.84
N ARG A 158 29.55 -21.37 -25.45
CA ARG A 158 30.49 -21.73 -26.53
C ARG A 158 31.53 -22.75 -26.06
N ASP A 159 31.94 -22.71 -24.80
CA ASP A 159 33.00 -23.57 -24.26
C ASP A 159 32.50 -24.92 -23.76
N CYS A 160 31.36 -24.97 -23.08
CA CYS A 160 30.88 -26.19 -22.42
C CYS A 160 29.51 -26.69 -22.87
N GLY A 161 28.82 -25.97 -23.76
CA GLY A 161 27.52 -26.36 -24.28
C GLY A 161 26.33 -26.19 -23.30
N SER A 162 26.56 -25.72 -22.08
CA SER A 162 25.49 -25.54 -21.09
C SER A 162 24.53 -24.41 -21.48
N PRO A 163 23.23 -24.54 -21.20
CA PRO A 163 22.27 -23.49 -21.50
C PRO A 163 22.55 -22.21 -20.67
N ILE A 164 22.43 -21.04 -21.32
CA ILE A 164 22.72 -19.74 -20.69
C ILE A 164 21.43 -18.97 -20.51
N PRO A 165 21.10 -18.50 -19.28
CA PRO A 165 19.99 -17.57 -19.04
C PRO A 165 20.18 -16.24 -19.79
N GLY A 166 19.09 -15.65 -20.29
CA GLY A 166 19.14 -14.46 -21.15
C GLY A 166 19.88 -13.25 -20.54
N ASN A 167 19.84 -13.06 -19.22
CA ASN A 167 20.58 -12.01 -18.52
C ASN A 167 22.10 -12.26 -18.54
N VAL A 168 22.54 -13.53 -18.46
CA VAL A 168 23.96 -13.93 -18.52
C VAL A 168 24.44 -13.84 -19.94
N LEU A 169 23.63 -14.23 -20.93
CA LEU A 169 23.93 -14.15 -22.36
C LEU A 169 24.27 -12.72 -22.78
N LYS A 170 23.39 -11.77 -22.46
CA LYS A 170 23.58 -10.36 -22.82
C LYS A 170 24.88 -9.81 -22.24
N TRP A 171 25.14 -10.00 -20.97
CA TRP A 171 26.34 -9.53 -20.30
C TRP A 171 27.60 -10.17 -20.81
N SER A 172 27.56 -11.52 -21.08
CA SER A 172 28.70 -12.28 -21.63
C SER A 172 29.08 -11.82 -23.03
N THR A 173 28.09 -11.59 -23.89
CA THR A 173 28.32 -11.13 -25.26
C THR A 173 28.89 -9.70 -25.27
N GLU A 174 28.40 -8.82 -24.43
CA GLU A 174 28.90 -7.44 -24.29
C GLU A 174 30.38 -7.42 -23.83
N LYS A 175 30.71 -8.25 -22.83
CA LYS A 175 32.03 -8.21 -22.19
C LYS A 175 33.10 -9.08 -22.93
N TYR A 176 32.75 -10.25 -23.42
CA TYR A 176 33.68 -11.22 -24.00
C TYR A 176 33.47 -11.42 -25.50
N GLY A 177 32.48 -10.75 -26.11
CA GLY A 177 32.16 -10.95 -27.55
C GLY A 177 31.55 -12.29 -27.89
N MET A 178 31.26 -13.15 -26.88
CA MET A 178 30.75 -14.50 -27.09
C MET A 178 29.84 -14.99 -25.93
N PRO A 179 28.93 -15.96 -26.19
CA PRO A 179 28.06 -16.52 -25.17
C PRO A 179 28.84 -17.50 -24.27
N LEU A 180 29.07 -17.10 -23.02
CA LEU A 180 29.73 -17.91 -22.00
C LEU A 180 28.84 -18.05 -20.76
N CYS A 181 28.78 -19.24 -20.17
CA CYS A 181 28.17 -19.44 -18.87
C CYS A 181 29.05 -18.85 -17.74
N ARG A 182 28.50 -18.63 -16.58
CA ARG A 182 29.19 -17.98 -15.41
C ARG A 182 30.50 -18.70 -15.03
N ASP A 183 30.56 -20.03 -15.20
CA ASP A 183 31.73 -20.80 -14.82
C ASP A 183 32.83 -20.70 -15.90
N CYS A 184 32.47 -20.66 -17.18
CA CYS A 184 33.43 -20.45 -18.24
C CYS A 184 33.97 -19.03 -18.32
N GLN A 185 33.17 -18.02 -17.93
CA GLN A 185 33.61 -16.62 -17.80
C GLN A 185 34.78 -16.42 -16.81
N LYS A 186 34.98 -17.33 -15.84
CA LYS A 186 36.11 -17.28 -14.90
C LYS A 186 37.46 -17.69 -15.55
N ARG A 187 37.42 -18.25 -16.74
CA ARG A 187 38.56 -18.74 -17.47
C ARG A 187 39.00 -17.83 -18.63
N HIS A 188 38.18 -16.79 -18.88
CA HIS A 188 38.39 -15.74 -19.88
C HIS A 188 38.52 -14.36 -19.19
#